data_a4c9b070f450324731578277b09349a9
#
_entry.id   a4c9b070f450324731578277b09349a9
#
_cell.length_a   1.000
_cell.length_b   1.000
_cell.length_c   1.000
_cell.angle_alpha   90.00
_cell.angle_beta   90.00
_cell.angle_gamma   90.00
#
_symmetry.space_group_name_H-M   'P 1'
#
loop_
_entity.id
_entity.type
_entity.pdbx_description
1 polymer ?
#
loop_
_entity_poly.entity_id
_entity_poly.type
_entity_poly.pdbx_seq_one_letter_code
_entity_poly.pdbx_strand_id
1 'polypeptide(L)'
;MNIIDKTDEEILEIAHPMWDDLIKYSNKGEYGKFIKKFSYDLLFGLNEVEMGKQFAHSELARNLVEERDYLDLIRRGQYVTVLYRVRSTKREGEWLGRMVLGYEKGEVRIFAASIF
;
A
#
# COMPACT_ATOMS: atom_id res chain seq x y z
N MET A 1 -3.07 -1.99 -22.34
CA MET A 1 -3.36 -0.83 -21.46
C MET A 1 -2.42 -0.86 -20.27
N ASN A 2 -1.92 0.28 -19.87
CA ASN A 2 -1.00 0.41 -18.75
C ASN A 2 -1.59 1.43 -17.76
N ILE A 3 -1.28 1.27 -16.47
CA ILE A 3 -1.77 2.19 -15.45
C ILE A 3 -1.27 3.62 -15.68
N ILE A 4 -0.06 3.78 -16.21
CA ILE A 4 0.50 5.11 -16.52
C ILE A 4 -0.29 5.87 -17.59
N ASP A 5 -1.13 5.19 -18.35
CA ASP A 5 -1.97 5.82 -19.38
C ASP A 5 -3.23 6.47 -18.81
N LYS A 6 -3.54 6.20 -17.55
CA LYS A 6 -4.68 6.80 -16.87
C LYS A 6 -4.35 8.21 -16.38
N THR A 7 -5.37 9.03 -16.22
CA THR A 7 -5.20 10.36 -15.61
C THR A 7 -4.89 10.20 -14.12
N ASP A 8 -4.36 11.26 -13.52
CA ASP A 8 -4.11 11.27 -12.07
C ASP A 8 -5.40 10.97 -11.30
N GLU A 9 -6.51 11.56 -11.69
CA GLU A 9 -7.80 11.35 -11.04
C GLU A 9 -8.24 9.89 -11.10
N GLU A 10 -8.11 9.26 -12.26
CA GLU A 10 -8.45 7.84 -12.43
C GLU A 10 -7.56 6.94 -11.59
N ILE A 11 -6.27 7.26 -11.53
CA ILE A 11 -5.31 6.51 -10.71
C ILE A 11 -5.69 6.62 -9.23
N LEU A 12 -6.01 7.82 -8.76
CA LEU A 12 -6.35 8.06 -7.35
C LEU A 12 -7.68 7.43 -6.95
N GLU A 13 -8.64 7.34 -7.86
CA GLU A 13 -9.89 6.61 -7.61
C GLU A 13 -9.64 5.13 -7.33
N ILE A 14 -8.59 4.56 -7.92
CA ILE A 14 -8.18 3.18 -7.68
C ILE A 14 -7.30 3.10 -6.42
N ALA A 15 -6.33 4.00 -6.31
CA ALA A 15 -5.30 3.95 -5.29
C ALA A 15 -5.82 4.22 -3.87
N HIS A 16 -6.67 5.23 -3.72
CA HIS A 16 -7.14 5.61 -2.38
C HIS A 16 -7.87 4.48 -1.65
N PRO A 17 -8.85 3.80 -2.26
CA PRO A 17 -9.48 2.66 -1.60
C PRO A 17 -8.51 1.52 -1.29
N MET A 18 -7.56 1.26 -2.19
CA MET A 18 -6.56 0.21 -1.97
C MET A 18 -5.66 0.55 -0.77
N TRP A 19 -5.20 1.79 -0.68
CA TRP A 19 -4.40 2.25 0.45
C TRP A 19 -5.19 2.19 1.76
N ASP A 20 -6.43 2.67 1.75
CA ASP A 20 -7.28 2.66 2.94
C ASP A 20 -7.52 1.24 3.45
N ASP A 21 -7.69 0.28 2.55
CA ASP A 21 -7.81 -1.14 2.90
C ASP A 21 -6.51 -1.68 3.52
N LEU A 22 -5.35 -1.29 2.99
CA LEU A 22 -4.07 -1.68 3.56
C LEU A 22 -3.97 -1.22 5.03
N ILE A 23 -4.30 0.03 5.30
CA ILE A 23 -4.27 0.57 6.67
C ILE A 23 -5.25 -0.18 7.58
N LYS A 24 -6.46 -0.37 7.11
CA LYS A 24 -7.52 -1.06 7.87
C LYS A 24 -7.09 -2.47 8.26
N TYR A 25 -6.63 -3.26 7.31
CA TYR A 25 -6.28 -4.65 7.57
C TYR A 25 -4.95 -4.79 8.32
N SER A 26 -4.02 -3.87 8.08
CA SER A 26 -2.79 -3.80 8.86
C SER A 26 -3.09 -3.55 10.34
N ASN A 27 -3.94 -2.57 10.64
CA ASN A 27 -4.32 -2.25 12.02
C ASN A 27 -5.02 -3.40 12.72
N LYS A 28 -5.79 -4.19 11.99
CA LYS A 28 -6.49 -5.36 12.53
C LYS A 28 -5.62 -6.61 12.64
N GLY A 29 -4.43 -6.59 12.04
CA GLY A 29 -3.58 -7.76 11.96
C GLY A 29 -4.14 -8.85 11.04
N GLU A 30 -5.02 -8.49 10.11
CA GLU A 30 -5.61 -9.40 9.14
C GLU A 30 -4.78 -9.44 7.87
N TYR A 31 -3.59 -10.05 7.95
CA TYR A 31 -2.64 -10.01 6.83
C TYR A 31 -3.12 -10.75 5.58
N GLY A 32 -3.95 -11.76 5.71
CA GLY A 32 -4.54 -12.46 4.55
C GLY A 32 -5.38 -11.52 3.69
N LYS A 33 -6.13 -10.63 4.30
CA LYS A 33 -6.89 -9.58 3.60
C LYS A 33 -5.98 -8.45 3.14
N PHE A 34 -4.95 -8.14 3.93
CA PHE A 34 -3.96 -7.12 3.62
C PHE A 34 -3.26 -7.39 2.28
N ILE A 35 -2.89 -8.65 1.99
CA ILE A 35 -2.17 -9.04 0.78
C ILE A 35 -3.07 -9.35 -0.41
N LYS A 36 -4.37 -9.23 -0.26
CA LYS A 36 -5.35 -9.67 -1.27
C LYS A 36 -5.13 -9.05 -2.65
N LYS A 37 -4.67 -7.83 -2.71
CA LYS A 37 -4.42 -7.09 -3.95
C LYS A 37 -2.94 -7.05 -4.35
N PHE A 38 -2.09 -7.80 -3.67
CA PHE A 38 -0.66 -7.85 -4.00
C PHE A 38 -0.46 -8.61 -5.31
N SER A 39 0.51 -8.17 -6.09
CA SER A 39 0.94 -8.88 -7.31
C SER A 39 1.57 -10.21 -6.96
N TYR A 40 1.61 -11.12 -7.92
CA TYR A 40 2.33 -12.39 -7.75
C TYR A 40 3.83 -12.14 -7.49
N ASP A 41 4.42 -11.16 -8.19
CA ASP A 41 5.83 -10.83 -8.00
C ASP A 41 6.12 -10.40 -6.56
N LEU A 42 5.23 -9.60 -5.98
CA LEU A 42 5.39 -9.19 -4.58
C LEU A 42 5.20 -10.39 -3.65
N LEU A 43 4.18 -11.21 -3.89
CA LEU A 43 3.89 -12.39 -3.07
C LEU A 43 5.00 -13.43 -3.14
N PHE A 44 5.67 -13.57 -4.28
CA PHE A 44 6.80 -14.49 -4.44
C PHE A 44 7.94 -14.18 -3.48
N GLY A 45 8.17 -12.91 -3.17
CA GLY A 45 9.19 -12.48 -2.23
C GLY A 45 8.73 -12.51 -0.78
N LEU A 46 7.46 -12.85 -0.51
CA LEU A 46 6.89 -12.83 0.83
C LEU A 46 6.54 -14.24 1.28
N ASN A 47 6.99 -14.57 2.47
CA ASN A 47 6.60 -15.78 3.17
C ASN A 47 5.52 -15.39 4.19
N GLU A 48 4.40 -16.12 4.24
CA GLU A 48 3.30 -15.84 5.15
C GLU A 48 3.75 -15.81 6.62
N VAL A 49 4.63 -16.72 6.99
CA VAL A 49 5.16 -16.78 8.37
C VAL A 49 5.99 -15.55 8.68
N GLU A 50 6.89 -15.17 7.76
CA GLU A 50 7.72 -13.98 7.92
C GLU A 50 6.88 -12.71 7.97
N MET A 51 5.88 -12.61 7.10
CA MET A 51 4.97 -11.47 7.11
C MET A 51 4.20 -11.38 8.42
N GLY A 52 3.68 -12.50 8.90
CA GLY A 52 2.98 -12.55 10.17
C GLY A 52 3.86 -12.11 11.33
N LYS A 53 5.13 -12.51 11.33
CA LYS A 53 6.10 -12.08 12.33
C LYS A 53 6.36 -10.58 12.25
N GLN A 54 6.55 -10.05 11.05
CA GLN A 54 6.77 -8.61 10.85
C GLN A 54 5.57 -7.80 11.35
N PHE A 55 4.35 -8.22 11.03
CA PHE A 55 3.15 -7.58 11.54
C PHE A 55 3.06 -7.64 13.06
N ALA A 56 3.34 -8.79 13.64
CA ALA A 56 3.28 -8.96 15.09
C ALA A 56 4.26 -8.03 15.82
N HIS A 57 5.41 -7.73 15.20
CA HIS A 57 6.45 -6.90 15.80
C HIS A 57 6.42 -5.44 15.33
N SER A 58 5.61 -5.11 14.32
CA SER A 58 5.55 -3.74 13.78
C SER A 58 4.48 -2.93 14.50
N GLU A 59 4.87 -2.23 15.53
CA GLU A 59 3.98 -1.30 16.23
C GLU A 59 3.45 -0.22 15.28
N LEU A 60 4.33 0.31 14.42
CA LEU A 60 3.93 1.36 13.46
C LEU A 60 2.87 0.86 12.49
N ALA A 61 3.11 -0.27 11.84
CA ALA A 61 2.21 -0.79 10.80
C ALA A 61 0.83 -1.17 11.34
N ARG A 62 0.69 -1.45 12.63
CA ARG A 62 -0.57 -1.87 13.25
C ARG A 62 -1.28 -0.77 14.02
N ASN A 63 -0.74 0.44 14.03
CA ASN A 63 -1.30 1.56 14.79
C ASN A 63 -1.32 2.83 13.95
N LEU A 64 -1.76 2.72 12.70
CA LEU A 64 -1.84 3.86 11.81
C LEU A 64 -3.20 4.55 11.95
N VAL A 65 -3.16 5.88 11.91
CA VAL A 65 -4.37 6.68 11.80
C VAL A 65 -4.99 6.40 10.43
N GLU A 66 -6.30 6.19 10.38
CA GLU A 66 -6.99 5.86 9.13
C GLU A 66 -6.97 7.01 8.13
N GLU A 67 -7.05 8.24 8.60
CA GLU A 67 -6.93 9.42 7.77
C GLU A 67 -5.49 9.54 7.26
N ARG A 68 -5.37 9.85 5.98
CA ARG A 68 -4.08 10.06 5.33
C ARG A 68 -4.17 11.29 4.45
N ASP A 69 -3.03 11.93 4.19
CA ASP A 69 -2.95 13.03 3.24
C ASP A 69 -2.30 12.52 1.96
N TYR A 70 -2.96 12.71 0.84
CA TYR A 70 -2.34 12.45 -0.46
C TYR A 70 -1.26 13.51 -0.73
N LEU A 71 -0.05 13.07 -1.10
CA LEU A 71 1.06 13.98 -1.38
C LEU A 71 1.29 14.14 -2.88
N ASP A 72 1.54 13.05 -3.59
CA ASP A 72 1.83 13.09 -5.01
C ASP A 72 1.84 11.67 -5.59
N LEU A 73 1.92 11.59 -6.92
CA LEU A 73 2.15 10.35 -7.62
C LEU A 73 3.26 10.49 -8.64
N ILE A 74 3.95 9.41 -8.91
CA ILE A 74 5.08 9.38 -9.84
C ILE A 74 4.86 8.24 -10.82
N ARG A 75 4.94 8.53 -12.11
CA ARG A 75 4.91 7.52 -13.16
C ARG A 75 6.33 7.13 -13.51
N ARG A 76 6.62 5.82 -13.46
CA ARG A 76 7.95 5.33 -13.81
C ARG A 76 7.83 3.96 -14.46
N GLY A 77 8.30 3.84 -15.70
CA GLY A 77 8.16 2.59 -16.44
C GLY A 77 6.70 2.24 -16.65
N GLN A 78 6.29 1.08 -16.17
CA GLN A 78 4.91 0.59 -16.25
C GLN A 78 4.16 0.75 -14.93
N TYR A 79 4.73 1.48 -13.98
CA TYR A 79 4.21 1.57 -12.61
C TYR A 79 3.90 3.00 -12.21
N VAL A 80 2.99 3.11 -11.25
CA VAL A 80 2.69 4.38 -10.60
C VAL A 80 2.99 4.21 -9.11
N THR A 81 3.80 5.12 -8.58
CA THR A 81 4.04 5.21 -7.14
C THR A 81 3.16 6.31 -6.58
N VAL A 82 2.33 5.98 -5.60
CA VAL A 82 1.45 6.94 -4.92
C VAL A 82 2.00 7.19 -3.53
N LEU A 83 2.10 8.44 -3.14
CA LEU A 83 2.72 8.87 -1.89
C LEU A 83 1.68 9.50 -0.98
N TYR A 84 1.71 9.09 0.29
CA TYR A 84 0.81 9.56 1.34
C TYR A 84 1.59 10.02 2.56
N ARG A 85 1.04 11.02 3.27
CA ARG A 85 1.49 11.33 4.63
C ARG A 85 0.60 10.56 5.59
N VAL A 86 1.23 9.80 6.49
CA VAL A 86 0.51 9.00 7.47
C VAL A 86 0.99 9.31 8.89
N ARG A 87 0.15 9.02 9.86
CA ARG A 87 0.43 9.26 11.28
C ARG A 87 0.12 8.00 12.07
N SER A 88 0.75 7.87 13.22
CA SER A 88 0.53 6.75 14.15
C SER A 88 -0.37 7.18 15.31
N THR A 89 -1.17 6.24 15.82
CA THR A 89 -1.94 6.46 17.04
C THR A 89 -1.09 6.33 18.30
N LYS A 90 0.13 5.78 18.17
CA LYS A 90 1.03 5.47 19.30
C LYS A 90 2.28 6.33 19.36
N ARG A 91 2.64 6.98 18.27
CA ARG A 91 3.87 7.77 18.16
C ARG A 91 3.58 9.12 17.54
N GLU A 92 4.20 10.16 18.06
CA GLU A 92 4.15 11.48 17.42
C GLU A 92 5.02 11.50 16.18
N GLY A 93 4.61 12.29 15.20
CA GLY A 93 5.34 12.49 13.97
C GLY A 93 4.56 12.09 12.74
N GLU A 94 5.23 12.20 11.62
CA GLU A 94 4.65 11.90 10.31
C GLU A 94 5.57 10.91 9.59
N TRP A 95 4.97 10.05 8.79
CA TRP A 95 5.69 9.07 7.99
C TRP A 95 5.26 9.15 6.54
N LEU A 96 6.13 8.67 5.65
CA LEU A 96 5.85 8.56 4.24
C LEU A 96 5.27 7.18 3.95
N GLY A 97 4.02 7.14 3.50
CA GLY A 97 3.40 5.95 2.95
C GLY A 97 3.66 5.89 1.45
N ARG A 98 4.07 4.74 0.96
CA ARG A 98 4.39 4.53 -0.45
C ARG A 98 3.72 3.26 -0.93
N MET A 99 3.00 3.37 -2.05
CA MET A 99 2.35 2.22 -2.69
C MET A 99 2.63 2.26 -4.19
N VAL A 100 3.15 1.15 -4.72
CA VAL A 100 3.41 1.02 -6.16
C VAL A 100 2.34 0.16 -6.79
N LEU A 101 1.71 0.68 -7.83
CA LEU A 101 0.65 0.02 -8.57
C LEU A 101 1.07 -0.29 -10.01
N GLY A 102 0.56 -1.38 -10.54
CA GLY A 102 0.74 -1.77 -11.93
C GLY A 102 -0.34 -2.74 -12.35
N TYR A 103 -0.35 -3.08 -13.62
CA TYR A 103 -1.26 -4.11 -14.14
C TYR A 103 -0.59 -5.48 -14.09
N GLU A 104 -1.36 -6.46 -13.70
CA GLU A 104 -0.99 -7.87 -13.77
C GLU A 104 -2.22 -8.64 -14.21
N LYS A 105 -2.13 -9.32 -15.33
CA LYS A 105 -3.24 -10.09 -15.91
C LYS A 105 -4.54 -9.28 -16.04
N GLY A 106 -4.43 -8.04 -16.48
CA GLY A 106 -5.56 -7.15 -16.72
C GLY A 106 -6.16 -6.49 -15.49
N GLU A 107 -5.57 -6.70 -14.32
CA GLU A 107 -6.04 -6.09 -13.07
C GLU A 107 -4.95 -5.23 -12.45
N VAL A 108 -5.35 -4.16 -11.78
CA VAL A 108 -4.43 -3.35 -10.99
C VAL A 108 -4.08 -4.10 -9.72
N ARG A 109 -2.78 -4.25 -9.48
CA ARG A 109 -2.23 -4.92 -8.30
C ARG A 109 -1.21 -4.04 -7.61
N ILE A 110 -0.94 -4.36 -6.34
CA ILE A 110 0.07 -3.68 -5.54
C ILE A 110 1.40 -4.42 -5.70
N PHE A 111 2.41 -3.71 -6.19
CA PHE A 111 3.76 -4.26 -6.42
C PHE A 111 4.73 -3.92 -5.30
N ALA A 112 4.41 -2.92 -4.48
CA ALA A 112 5.16 -2.61 -3.27
C ALA A 112 4.28 -1.73 -2.36
N ALA A 113 4.49 -1.87 -1.06
CA ALA A 113 3.86 -1.01 -0.06
C ALA A 113 4.82 -0.89 1.13
N SER A 114 5.07 0.32 1.58
CA SER A 114 6.01 0.57 2.67
C SER A 114 5.70 1.88 3.37
N ILE A 115 6.25 2.01 4.59
CA ILE A 115 6.16 3.21 5.39
C ILE A 115 7.57 3.55 5.88
N PHE A 116 7.96 4.79 5.69
CA PHE A 116 9.29 5.29 6.03
C PHE A 116 9.28 6.35 7.12
#